data_d28fc0aa56ac968e38ae557d59708a4f
#
_entry.id   d28fc0aa56ac968e38ae557d59708a4f
#
_cell.length_a   1.000
_cell.length_b   1.000
_cell.length_c   1.000
_cell.angle_alpha   90.00
_cell.angle_beta   90.00
_cell.angle_gamma   90.00
#
_symmetry.space_group_name_H-M   'P 1'
#
loop_
_entity.id
_entity.type
_entity.pdbx_description
1 polymer ?
#
loop_
_entity_poly.entity_id
_entity_poly.type
_entity_poly.pdbx_seq_one_letter_code
_entity_poly.pdbx_strand_id
1 'polypeptide(L)'
;AGFMYKCDLDRLSEKIKTFSKFGDTGNGGITRLSLSDEALAAREEFCERLKKLGANIVTDDMANIYATIPGSENLPAILSGSHLDSVRQGGNYDGVLGVLSAMEAVETIVTDKIPHRHPITVVVWTNEEGARFEPAMMSSGVLCGKFKKEDMLNSEAKDIPGYYFKDALEKSGYKGSEENRMTPEKTAGLVELHAEQGPVLDAENKEVGIVEGVCGM
;
A
#
# COMPACT_ATOMS: atom_id res chain seq x y z
N ALA A 1 32.81 -7.89 -5.71
CA ALA A 1 31.68 -7.61 -6.59
C ALA A 1 30.40 -7.95 -5.83
N GLY A 2 29.62 -6.95 -5.42
CA GLY A 2 28.34 -7.16 -4.80
C GLY A 2 27.37 -7.81 -5.80
N PHE A 3 26.67 -8.85 -5.39
CA PHE A 3 25.59 -9.41 -6.17
C PHE A 3 24.49 -8.35 -6.29
N MET A 4 24.23 -7.89 -7.50
CA MET A 4 23.13 -6.97 -7.76
C MET A 4 21.90 -7.82 -8.12
N TYR A 5 20.97 -7.94 -7.19
CA TYR A 5 19.67 -8.54 -7.48
C TYR A 5 18.85 -7.60 -8.36
N LYS A 6 18.11 -8.15 -9.31
CA LYS A 6 17.26 -7.38 -10.22
C LYS A 6 15.84 -7.91 -10.18
N CYS A 7 14.89 -6.98 -10.04
CA CYS A 7 13.48 -7.29 -10.27
C CYS A 7 13.20 -7.53 -11.75
N ASP A 8 12.13 -8.23 -12.03
CA ASP A 8 11.68 -8.53 -13.39
C ASP A 8 10.74 -7.42 -13.86
N LEU A 9 11.19 -6.65 -14.85
CA LEU A 9 10.44 -5.53 -15.39
C LEU A 9 9.14 -5.97 -16.09
N ASP A 10 9.15 -7.13 -16.74
CA ASP A 10 7.95 -7.64 -17.42
C ASP A 10 6.88 -8.06 -16.40
N ARG A 11 7.29 -8.68 -15.29
CA ARG A 11 6.39 -8.98 -14.17
C ARG A 11 5.82 -7.72 -13.51
N LEU A 12 6.65 -6.70 -13.30
CA LEU A 12 6.18 -5.42 -12.77
C LEU A 12 5.20 -4.75 -13.73
N SER A 13 5.50 -4.75 -15.02
CA SER A 13 4.63 -4.19 -16.05
C SER A 13 3.28 -4.93 -16.15
N GLU A 14 3.28 -6.26 -15.98
CA GLU A 14 2.06 -7.05 -15.92
C GLU A 14 1.20 -6.66 -14.70
N LYS A 15 1.83 -6.51 -13.52
CA LYS A 15 1.15 -6.04 -12.31
C LYS A 15 0.49 -4.67 -12.54
N ILE A 16 1.24 -3.72 -13.10
CA ILE A 16 0.71 -2.37 -13.42
C ILE A 16 -0.51 -2.48 -14.34
N LYS A 17 -0.43 -3.24 -15.41
CA LYS A 17 -1.54 -3.45 -16.36
C LYS A 17 -2.76 -4.07 -15.69
N THR A 18 -2.55 -5.04 -14.81
CA THR A 18 -3.64 -5.72 -14.10
C THR A 18 -4.32 -4.78 -13.12
N PHE A 19 -3.57 -4.10 -12.28
CA PHE A 19 -4.12 -3.21 -11.26
C PHE A 19 -4.75 -1.95 -11.86
N SER A 20 -4.33 -1.51 -13.04
CA SER A 20 -4.96 -0.40 -13.79
C SER A 20 -6.39 -0.69 -14.22
N LYS A 21 -6.84 -1.94 -14.22
CA LYS A 21 -8.21 -2.32 -14.54
C LYS A 21 -9.20 -2.00 -13.42
N PHE A 22 -8.73 -1.98 -12.17
CA PHE A 22 -9.57 -1.72 -11.01
C PHE A 22 -9.81 -0.21 -10.87
N GLY A 23 -10.99 0.22 -11.29
CA GLY A 23 -11.39 1.64 -11.29
C GLY A 23 -11.01 2.40 -12.55
N ASP A 24 -10.66 1.71 -13.64
CA ASP A 24 -10.42 2.34 -14.95
C ASP A 24 -11.65 3.15 -15.39
N THR A 25 -11.41 4.42 -15.71
CA THR A 25 -12.45 5.37 -16.12
C THR A 25 -12.69 5.36 -17.64
N GLY A 26 -11.91 4.58 -18.39
CA GLY A 26 -11.98 4.48 -19.84
C GLY A 26 -11.32 5.66 -20.59
N ASN A 27 -10.78 6.63 -19.87
CA ASN A 27 -10.10 7.80 -20.45
C ASN A 27 -8.66 7.99 -19.92
N GLY A 28 -8.06 6.90 -19.40
CA GLY A 28 -6.69 6.88 -18.89
C GLY A 28 -6.54 7.24 -17.41
N GLY A 29 -7.64 7.57 -16.73
CA GLY A 29 -7.64 7.83 -15.29
C GLY A 29 -8.15 6.64 -14.48
N ILE A 30 -7.83 6.63 -13.19
CA ILE A 30 -8.30 5.66 -12.21
C ILE A 30 -9.19 6.37 -11.18
N THR A 31 -10.36 5.79 -10.91
CA THR A 31 -11.17 6.15 -9.75
C THR A 31 -11.37 4.91 -8.90
N ARG A 32 -10.56 4.78 -7.84
CA ARG A 32 -10.54 3.65 -6.92
C ARG A 32 -10.57 4.18 -5.49
N LEU A 33 -11.75 4.70 -5.11
CA LEU A 33 -11.93 5.30 -3.80
C LEU A 33 -11.76 4.27 -2.68
N SER A 34 -11.29 4.73 -1.53
CA SER A 34 -11.02 3.85 -0.39
C SER A 34 -12.22 2.96 -0.05
N LEU A 35 -11.99 1.66 0.08
CA LEU A 35 -12.98 0.62 0.38
C LEU A 35 -14.21 0.61 -0.55
N SER A 36 -14.10 1.15 -1.76
CA SER A 36 -15.07 0.94 -2.83
C SER A 36 -14.96 -0.47 -3.40
N ASP A 37 -15.93 -0.88 -4.21
CA ASP A 37 -15.91 -2.22 -4.83
C ASP A 37 -14.64 -2.40 -5.70
N GLU A 38 -14.20 -1.35 -6.40
CA GLU A 38 -12.94 -1.34 -7.18
C GLU A 38 -11.71 -1.51 -6.27
N ALA A 39 -11.71 -0.84 -5.12
CA ALA A 39 -10.63 -0.96 -4.16
C ALA A 39 -10.60 -2.34 -3.51
N LEU A 40 -11.77 -2.92 -3.21
CA LEU A 40 -11.87 -4.28 -2.66
C LEU A 40 -11.39 -5.33 -3.68
N ALA A 41 -11.72 -5.17 -4.97
CA ALA A 41 -11.22 -6.05 -6.03
C ALA A 41 -9.70 -5.97 -6.17
N ALA A 42 -9.10 -4.77 -6.10
CA ALA A 42 -7.65 -4.60 -6.10
C ALA A 42 -6.98 -5.26 -4.87
N ARG A 43 -7.61 -5.16 -3.69
CA ARG A 43 -7.13 -5.82 -2.47
C ARG A 43 -7.19 -7.35 -2.57
N GLU A 44 -8.23 -7.88 -3.17
CA GLU A 44 -8.37 -9.33 -3.40
C GLU A 44 -7.25 -9.84 -4.31
N GLU A 45 -7.00 -9.17 -5.44
CA GLU A 45 -5.89 -9.49 -6.35
C GLU A 45 -4.53 -9.44 -5.64
N PHE A 46 -4.30 -8.39 -4.83
CA PHE A 46 -3.11 -8.27 -3.99
C PHE A 46 -2.95 -9.48 -3.07
N CYS A 47 -3.99 -9.81 -2.29
CA CYS A 47 -3.95 -10.91 -1.33
C CYS A 47 -3.71 -12.26 -2.01
N GLU A 48 -4.36 -12.53 -3.14
CA GLU A 48 -4.18 -13.78 -3.89
C GLU A 48 -2.76 -13.95 -4.38
N ARG A 49 -2.16 -12.89 -4.93
CA ARG A 49 -0.77 -12.91 -5.41
C ARG A 49 0.22 -13.16 -4.28
N LEU A 50 0.07 -12.47 -3.16
CA LEU A 50 0.97 -12.63 -2.01
C LEU A 50 0.82 -14.01 -1.35
N LYS A 51 -0.40 -14.54 -1.27
CA LYS A 51 -0.64 -15.92 -0.79
C LYS A 51 0.08 -16.96 -1.65
N LYS A 52 0.05 -16.80 -2.97
CA LYS A 52 0.77 -17.70 -3.91
C LYS A 52 2.29 -17.67 -3.69
N LEU A 53 2.83 -16.57 -3.19
CA LEU A 53 4.24 -16.45 -2.82
C LEU A 53 4.57 -17.02 -1.42
N GLY A 54 3.58 -17.49 -0.70
CA GLY A 54 3.73 -18.04 0.65
C GLY A 54 3.64 -17.00 1.76
N ALA A 55 3.16 -15.80 1.47
CA ALA A 55 2.97 -14.78 2.49
C ALA A 55 1.83 -15.13 3.46
N ASN A 56 2.03 -14.84 4.74
CA ASN A 56 0.97 -14.79 5.73
C ASN A 56 0.32 -13.41 5.68
N ILE A 57 -1.00 -13.37 5.53
CA ILE A 57 -1.75 -12.12 5.38
C ILE A 57 -2.63 -11.90 6.60
N VAL A 58 -2.46 -10.74 7.22
CA VAL A 58 -3.33 -10.25 8.29
C VAL A 58 -3.78 -8.83 7.99
N THR A 59 -4.89 -8.42 8.59
CA THR A 59 -5.38 -7.05 8.52
C THR A 59 -5.54 -6.50 9.94
N ASP A 60 -5.37 -5.19 10.07
CA ASP A 60 -5.64 -4.52 11.33
C ASP A 60 -7.05 -3.91 11.39
N ASP A 61 -7.34 -3.27 12.48
CA ASP A 61 -8.64 -2.67 12.79
C ASP A 61 -8.97 -1.40 11.98
N MET A 62 -8.02 -0.94 11.14
CA MET A 62 -8.23 0.12 10.14
C MET A 62 -8.19 -0.42 8.70
N ALA A 63 -8.27 -1.76 8.54
CA ALA A 63 -8.17 -2.47 7.28
C ALA A 63 -6.83 -2.33 6.54
N ASN A 64 -5.75 -1.93 7.21
CA ASN A 64 -4.43 -2.05 6.61
C ASN A 64 -4.12 -3.53 6.38
N ILE A 65 -3.52 -3.85 5.24
CA ILE A 65 -3.15 -5.23 4.90
C ILE A 65 -1.65 -5.39 5.10
N TYR A 66 -1.28 -6.45 5.77
CA TYR A 66 0.12 -6.85 5.99
C TYR A 66 0.35 -8.25 5.45
N ALA A 67 1.13 -8.37 4.39
CA ALA A 67 1.49 -9.63 3.77
C ALA A 67 2.97 -9.92 4.04
N THR A 68 3.25 -10.90 4.90
CA THR A 68 4.59 -11.13 5.42
C THR A 68 5.15 -12.46 4.93
N ILE A 69 6.37 -12.45 4.36
CA ILE A 69 7.20 -13.62 4.17
C ILE A 69 8.18 -13.74 5.33
N PRO A 70 8.41 -14.97 5.86
CA PRO A 70 9.31 -15.15 7.00
C PRO A 70 10.76 -14.90 6.59
N GLY A 71 11.56 -14.37 7.53
CA GLY A 71 13.01 -14.37 7.45
C GLY A 71 13.62 -15.61 8.08
N SER A 72 14.94 -15.72 8.07
CA SER A 72 15.65 -16.80 8.75
C SER A 72 15.69 -16.63 10.28
N GLU A 73 15.39 -15.45 10.78
CA GLU A 73 15.38 -15.11 12.21
C GLU A 73 14.06 -14.42 12.60
N ASN A 74 13.67 -14.56 13.86
CA ASN A 74 12.49 -13.88 14.41
C ASN A 74 12.86 -12.45 14.85
N LEU A 75 12.99 -11.57 13.88
CA LEU A 75 13.35 -10.16 14.04
C LEU A 75 12.15 -9.26 13.68
N PRO A 76 12.15 -7.98 14.08
CA PRO A 76 11.18 -7.02 13.57
C PRO A 76 11.19 -6.97 12.02
N ALA A 77 10.02 -6.83 11.40
CA ALA A 77 9.89 -6.88 9.95
C ALA A 77 10.45 -5.62 9.28
N ILE A 78 10.91 -5.79 8.04
CA ILE A 78 11.11 -4.68 7.11
C ILE A 78 9.84 -4.54 6.29
N LEU A 79 9.23 -3.36 6.30
CA LEU A 79 8.03 -3.04 5.56
C LEU A 79 8.37 -2.37 4.23
N SER A 80 7.60 -2.71 3.20
CA SER A 80 7.58 -1.95 1.96
C SER A 80 6.17 -1.95 1.40
N GLY A 81 5.76 -0.88 0.78
CA GLY A 81 4.43 -0.75 0.20
C GLY A 81 4.01 0.71 0.11
N SER A 82 2.73 0.92 -0.04
CA SER A 82 2.05 2.22 -0.13
C SER A 82 0.53 2.01 -0.02
N HIS A 83 -0.26 2.71 -0.83
CA HIS A 83 -1.71 2.61 -0.86
C HIS A 83 -2.23 2.16 -2.23
N LEU A 84 -3.46 1.64 -2.27
CA LEU A 84 -4.16 1.24 -3.49
C LEU A 84 -5.32 2.18 -3.83
N ASP A 85 -5.81 2.96 -2.86
CA ASP A 85 -6.84 3.96 -3.14
C ASP A 85 -6.28 5.11 -3.99
N SER A 86 -7.14 5.74 -4.77
CA SER A 86 -6.82 6.89 -5.61
C SER A 86 -7.78 8.04 -5.36
N VAL A 87 -7.40 9.22 -5.79
CA VAL A 87 -8.35 10.32 -6.02
C VAL A 87 -9.26 9.99 -7.20
N ARG A 88 -10.30 10.79 -7.43
CA ARG A 88 -11.11 10.69 -8.65
C ARG A 88 -10.27 11.07 -9.87
N GLN A 89 -10.35 10.28 -10.93
CA GLN A 89 -9.56 10.50 -12.15
C GLN A 89 -8.05 10.59 -11.86
N GLY A 90 -7.56 9.82 -10.87
CA GLY A 90 -6.15 9.77 -10.50
C GLY A 90 -5.27 9.07 -11.52
N GLY A 91 -3.96 9.16 -11.31
CA GLY A 91 -2.96 8.48 -12.15
C GLY A 91 -2.81 6.99 -11.82
N ASN A 92 -2.21 6.26 -12.76
CA ASN A 92 -1.99 4.81 -12.63
C ASN A 92 -0.79 4.43 -11.74
N TYR A 93 -0.08 5.42 -11.20
CA TYR A 93 1.18 5.16 -10.48
C TYR A 93 1.16 5.65 -9.05
N ASP A 94 0.30 6.60 -8.73
CA ASP A 94 0.22 7.18 -7.41
C ASP A 94 -0.17 6.14 -6.36
N GLY A 95 0.69 5.95 -5.37
CA GLY A 95 0.58 4.92 -4.34
C GLY A 95 0.72 3.49 -4.86
N VAL A 96 -0.04 3.14 -5.88
CA VAL A 96 -0.07 1.78 -6.43
C VAL A 96 1.31 1.31 -6.89
N LEU A 97 2.14 2.19 -7.47
CA LEU A 97 3.49 1.82 -7.90
C LEU A 97 4.34 1.32 -6.72
N GLY A 98 4.21 1.96 -5.55
CA GLY A 98 4.90 1.53 -4.34
C GLY A 98 4.48 0.15 -3.86
N VAL A 99 3.17 -0.15 -3.92
CA VAL A 99 2.64 -1.49 -3.60
C VAL A 99 3.14 -2.53 -4.58
N LEU A 100 3.04 -2.27 -5.89
CA LEU A 100 3.43 -3.23 -6.93
C LEU A 100 4.94 -3.46 -6.97
N SER A 101 5.73 -2.44 -6.70
CA SER A 101 7.19 -2.55 -6.60
C SER A 101 7.60 -3.39 -5.39
N ALA A 102 6.94 -3.23 -4.26
CA ALA A 102 7.16 -4.06 -3.08
C ALA A 102 6.76 -5.53 -3.35
N MET A 103 5.63 -5.76 -4.04
CA MET A 103 5.21 -7.10 -4.47
C MET A 103 6.26 -7.74 -5.38
N GLU A 104 6.77 -6.99 -6.36
CA GLU A 104 7.79 -7.47 -7.29
C GLU A 104 9.12 -7.79 -6.57
N ALA A 105 9.51 -6.96 -5.62
CA ALA A 105 10.70 -7.23 -4.81
C ALA A 105 10.55 -8.53 -4.01
N VAL A 106 9.40 -8.74 -3.38
CA VAL A 106 9.10 -9.98 -2.63
C VAL A 106 9.05 -11.19 -3.57
N GLU A 107 8.43 -11.07 -4.74
CA GLU A 107 8.40 -12.15 -5.73
C GLU A 107 9.81 -12.52 -6.20
N THR A 108 10.67 -11.55 -6.45
CA THR A 108 12.09 -11.78 -6.77
C THR A 108 12.80 -12.50 -5.64
N ILE A 109 12.64 -12.05 -4.39
CA ILE A 109 13.26 -12.66 -3.21
C ILE A 109 12.85 -14.13 -3.08
N VAL A 110 11.56 -14.43 -3.24
CA VAL A 110 11.03 -15.81 -3.13
C VAL A 110 11.49 -16.68 -4.30
N THR A 111 11.37 -16.18 -5.54
CA THR A 111 11.69 -16.94 -6.76
C THR A 111 13.18 -17.24 -6.85
N ASP A 112 14.03 -16.27 -6.55
CA ASP A 112 15.49 -16.41 -6.62
C ASP A 112 16.08 -16.96 -5.32
N LYS A 113 15.23 -17.26 -4.33
CA LYS A 113 15.63 -17.78 -3.01
C LYS A 113 16.69 -16.91 -2.33
N ILE A 114 16.51 -15.60 -2.39
CA ILE A 114 17.43 -14.63 -1.81
C ILE A 114 17.40 -14.75 -0.28
N PRO A 115 18.53 -15.07 0.38
CA PRO A 115 18.54 -15.18 1.83
C PRO A 115 18.35 -13.83 2.50
N HIS A 116 17.51 -13.79 3.53
CA HIS A 116 17.29 -12.60 4.33
C HIS A 116 16.99 -12.98 5.79
N ARG A 117 17.44 -12.16 6.72
CA ARG A 117 17.30 -12.42 8.15
C ARG A 117 15.93 -11.97 8.66
N HIS A 118 15.54 -10.73 8.33
CA HIS A 118 14.28 -10.14 8.78
C HIS A 118 13.09 -10.68 7.98
N PRO A 119 11.91 -10.85 8.60
CA PRO A 119 10.68 -10.94 7.85
C PRO A 119 10.50 -9.71 6.96
N ILE A 120 9.88 -9.88 5.79
CA ILE A 120 9.56 -8.80 4.87
C ILE A 120 8.04 -8.73 4.74
N THR A 121 7.49 -7.55 4.97
CA THR A 121 6.05 -7.29 4.93
C THR A 121 5.72 -6.32 3.83
N VAL A 122 4.85 -6.72 2.91
CA VAL A 122 4.22 -5.77 1.97
C VAL A 122 2.99 -5.20 2.63
N VAL A 123 2.91 -3.87 2.74
CA VAL A 123 1.81 -3.16 3.39
C VAL A 123 0.96 -2.43 2.37
N VAL A 124 -0.36 -2.45 2.60
CA VAL A 124 -1.34 -1.61 1.91
C VAL A 124 -2.05 -0.75 2.95
N TRP A 125 -1.76 0.56 2.93
CA TRP A 125 -2.40 1.53 3.81
C TRP A 125 -3.81 1.84 3.32
N THR A 126 -4.74 1.99 4.26
CA THR A 126 -6.15 2.30 3.97
C THR A 126 -6.40 3.79 4.02
N ASN A 127 -7.09 4.31 2.99
CA ASN A 127 -7.53 5.70 2.90
C ASN A 127 -6.38 6.70 3.05
N GLU A 128 -5.36 6.55 2.21
CA GLU A 128 -4.22 7.46 2.18
C GLU A 128 -4.62 8.81 1.60
N GLU A 129 -5.36 8.83 0.49
CA GLU A 129 -5.71 10.03 -0.28
C GLU A 129 -6.72 10.96 0.39
N GLY A 130 -7.53 10.45 1.30
CA GLY A 130 -8.63 11.24 1.87
C GLY A 130 -9.71 11.62 0.86
N ALA A 131 -9.71 11.01 -0.32
CA ALA A 131 -10.61 11.36 -1.40
C ALA A 131 -12.06 10.93 -1.15
N ARG A 132 -12.27 9.86 -0.39
CA ARG A 132 -13.59 9.38 0.02
C ARG A 132 -13.92 9.74 1.46
N PHE A 133 -12.99 9.52 2.36
CA PHE A 133 -13.11 9.82 3.79
C PHE A 133 -11.96 10.72 4.23
N GLU A 134 -12.24 11.84 4.88
CA GLU A 134 -11.21 12.71 5.46
C GLU A 134 -10.80 12.23 6.85
N PRO A 135 -9.55 12.47 7.26
CA PRO A 135 -8.47 13.13 6.52
C PRO A 135 -7.68 12.17 5.64
N ALA A 136 -6.76 12.70 4.82
CA ALA A 136 -5.71 11.93 4.16
C ALA A 136 -4.79 11.26 5.20
N MET A 137 -4.05 10.22 4.79
CA MET A 137 -3.19 9.40 5.65
C MET A 137 -3.91 8.87 6.89
N MET A 138 -5.20 8.52 6.74
CA MET A 138 -6.07 8.19 7.86
C MET A 138 -5.55 7.01 8.68
N SER A 139 -5.32 5.88 8.06
CA SER A 139 -4.97 4.64 8.78
C SER A 139 -3.54 4.65 9.32
N SER A 140 -2.60 5.17 8.56
CA SER A 140 -1.23 5.37 9.04
C SER A 140 -1.17 6.40 10.17
N GLY A 141 -2.00 7.44 10.09
CA GLY A 141 -2.13 8.43 11.15
C GLY A 141 -2.70 7.86 12.46
N VAL A 142 -3.64 6.91 12.37
CA VAL A 142 -4.12 6.18 13.56
C VAL A 142 -3.00 5.30 14.13
N LEU A 143 -2.29 4.58 13.28
CA LEU A 143 -1.16 3.73 13.70
C LEU A 143 -0.07 4.51 14.40
N CYS A 144 0.24 5.71 13.92
CA CYS A 144 1.27 6.59 14.50
C CYS A 144 0.74 7.45 15.66
N GLY A 145 -0.52 7.31 16.04
CA GLY A 145 -1.13 8.10 17.13
C GLY A 145 -1.42 9.57 16.77
N LYS A 146 -1.34 9.94 15.48
CA LYS A 146 -1.70 11.30 15.01
C LYS A 146 -3.21 11.52 15.05
N PHE A 147 -3.98 10.49 14.75
CA PHE A 147 -5.45 10.54 14.76
C PHE A 147 -6.02 9.54 15.75
N LYS A 148 -7.15 9.90 16.37
CA LYS A 148 -7.93 8.96 17.19
C LYS A 148 -8.79 8.10 16.28
N LYS A 149 -8.78 6.80 16.48
CA LYS A 149 -9.58 5.85 15.70
C LYS A 149 -11.07 6.20 15.72
N GLU A 150 -11.59 6.55 16.89
CA GLU A 150 -13.01 6.87 17.07
C GLU A 150 -13.46 8.05 16.21
N ASP A 151 -12.61 9.05 16.04
CA ASP A 151 -12.89 10.20 15.17
C ASP A 151 -12.89 9.76 13.71
N MET A 152 -11.92 8.93 13.31
CA MET A 152 -11.81 8.42 11.94
C MET A 152 -13.00 7.54 11.55
N LEU A 153 -13.49 6.71 12.46
CA LEU A 153 -14.67 5.85 12.23
C LEU A 153 -15.93 6.66 11.88
N ASN A 154 -16.02 7.89 12.35
CA ASN A 154 -17.13 8.79 12.09
C ASN A 154 -16.90 9.73 10.90
N SER A 155 -15.85 9.55 10.12
CA SER A 155 -15.63 10.30 8.88
C SER A 155 -16.71 9.92 7.85
N GLU A 156 -17.45 10.91 7.36
CA GLU A 156 -18.52 10.72 6.38
C GLU A 156 -17.92 10.63 4.97
N ALA A 157 -18.47 9.74 4.17
CA ALA A 157 -18.08 9.55 2.78
C ALA A 157 -18.51 10.76 1.93
N LYS A 158 -17.60 11.29 1.12
CA LYS A 158 -17.89 12.42 0.20
C LYS A 158 -18.78 12.03 -0.97
N ASP A 159 -18.90 10.73 -1.25
CA ASP A 159 -19.67 10.19 -2.38
C ASP A 159 -21.06 9.68 -1.99
N ILE A 160 -21.28 9.35 -0.73
CA ILE A 160 -22.55 8.77 -0.23
C ILE A 160 -22.93 9.46 1.08
N PRO A 161 -23.91 10.38 1.09
CA PRO A 161 -24.39 11.01 2.32
C PRO A 161 -24.91 10.00 3.34
N GLY A 162 -24.55 10.20 4.61
CA GLY A 162 -24.95 9.31 5.70
C GLY A 162 -24.21 7.98 5.76
N TYR A 163 -23.18 7.80 4.95
CA TYR A 163 -22.30 6.63 4.95
C TYR A 163 -20.94 7.00 5.54
N TYR A 164 -20.47 6.24 6.50
CA TYR A 164 -19.28 6.58 7.27
C TYR A 164 -18.17 5.56 7.05
N PHE A 165 -16.94 5.93 7.41
CA PHE A 165 -15.80 5.01 7.31
C PHE A 165 -16.04 3.71 8.07
N LYS A 166 -16.66 3.76 9.25
CA LYS A 166 -17.04 2.56 10.02
C LYS A 166 -17.93 1.60 9.22
N ASP A 167 -18.86 2.13 8.42
CA ASP A 167 -19.78 1.31 7.63
C ASP A 167 -19.02 0.62 6.47
N ALA A 168 -18.15 1.38 5.80
CA ALA A 168 -17.29 0.83 4.75
C ALA A 168 -16.33 -0.22 5.30
N LEU A 169 -15.75 0.03 6.48
CA LEU A 169 -14.84 -0.87 7.17
C LEU A 169 -15.52 -2.21 7.51
N GLU A 170 -16.71 -2.17 8.12
CA GLU A 170 -17.48 -3.36 8.46
C GLU A 170 -17.88 -4.15 7.20
N LYS A 171 -18.32 -3.47 6.15
CA LYS A 171 -18.74 -4.09 4.89
C LYS A 171 -17.58 -4.68 4.11
N SER A 172 -16.37 -4.17 4.28
CA SER A 172 -15.21 -4.47 3.44
C SER A 172 -14.75 -5.94 3.52
N GLY A 173 -14.96 -6.61 4.65
CA GLY A 173 -14.35 -7.90 4.94
C GLY A 173 -12.86 -7.82 5.33
N TYR A 174 -12.29 -6.61 5.42
CA TYR A 174 -10.87 -6.39 5.76
C TYR A 174 -10.65 -5.83 7.16
N LYS A 175 -11.70 -5.57 7.92
CA LYS A 175 -11.55 -5.20 9.32
C LYS A 175 -10.95 -6.36 10.11
N GLY A 176 -9.75 -6.15 10.60
CA GLY A 176 -9.01 -7.11 11.42
C GLY A 176 -8.88 -6.65 12.87
N SER A 177 -7.85 -7.16 13.53
CA SER A 177 -7.55 -6.89 14.94
C SER A 177 -6.54 -5.76 15.10
N GLU A 178 -6.72 -4.95 16.13
CA GLU A 178 -5.73 -3.94 16.54
C GLU A 178 -4.36 -4.56 16.84
N GLU A 179 -4.32 -5.77 17.37
CA GLU A 179 -3.08 -6.50 17.64
C GLU A 179 -2.23 -6.74 16.39
N ASN A 180 -2.84 -6.72 15.22
CA ASN A 180 -2.15 -6.90 13.94
C ASN A 180 -1.47 -5.63 13.44
N ARG A 181 -1.67 -4.48 14.06
CA ARG A 181 -0.99 -3.24 13.67
C ARG A 181 0.53 -3.43 13.69
N MET A 182 1.18 -3.06 12.60
CA MET A 182 2.64 -3.07 12.50
C MET A 182 3.21 -1.80 13.15
N THR A 183 3.21 -1.82 14.47
CA THR A 183 3.73 -0.73 15.30
C THR A 183 5.25 -0.59 15.15
N PRO A 184 5.86 0.54 15.59
CA PRO A 184 7.31 0.74 15.54
C PRO A 184 8.13 -0.41 16.19
N GLU A 185 7.60 -1.03 17.25
CA GLU A 185 8.28 -2.12 17.95
C GLU A 185 8.34 -3.41 17.11
N LYS A 186 7.41 -3.60 16.19
CA LYS A 186 7.36 -4.73 15.26
C LYS A 186 8.10 -4.48 13.96
N THR A 187 8.59 -3.25 13.73
CA THR A 187 9.11 -2.77 12.46
C THR A 187 10.57 -2.38 12.60
N ALA A 188 11.45 -2.99 11.79
CA ALA A 188 12.87 -2.64 11.72
C ALA A 188 13.11 -1.42 10.81
N GLY A 189 12.26 -1.20 9.84
CA GLY A 189 12.31 -0.09 8.91
C GLY A 189 11.21 -0.17 7.87
N LEU A 190 10.96 0.94 7.19
CA LEU A 190 10.03 1.05 6.07
C LEU A 190 10.75 1.64 4.87
N VAL A 191 10.56 1.05 3.70
CA VAL A 191 11.00 1.58 2.42
C VAL A 191 9.79 1.73 1.53
N GLU A 192 9.48 2.94 1.13
CA GLU A 192 8.40 3.22 0.18
C GLU A 192 8.96 3.82 -1.09
N LEU A 193 8.65 3.19 -2.23
CA LEU A 193 8.89 3.75 -3.55
C LEU A 193 7.67 4.55 -3.96
N HIS A 194 7.86 5.80 -4.34
CA HIS A 194 6.77 6.67 -4.75
C HIS A 194 7.14 7.44 -6.01
N ALA A 195 6.15 7.75 -6.84
CA ALA A 195 6.33 8.70 -7.95
C ALA A 195 6.65 10.08 -7.39
N GLU A 196 7.57 10.82 -8.03
CA GLU A 196 7.95 12.16 -7.54
C GLU A 196 6.76 13.12 -7.47
N GLN A 197 5.82 13.01 -8.40
CA GLN A 197 4.70 13.94 -8.57
C GLN A 197 5.17 15.40 -8.74
N GLY A 198 6.37 15.58 -9.31
CA GLY A 198 7.04 16.85 -9.50
C GLY A 198 8.05 16.80 -10.65
N PRO A 199 8.62 17.93 -11.02
CA PRO A 199 9.47 18.02 -12.22
C PRO A 199 10.97 17.92 -11.95
N VAL A 200 11.42 17.76 -10.69
CA VAL A 200 12.84 17.96 -10.34
C VAL A 200 13.71 16.84 -10.87
N LEU A 201 13.34 15.58 -10.65
CA LEU A 201 14.12 14.43 -11.11
C LEU A 201 14.17 14.39 -12.64
N ASP A 202 13.04 14.67 -13.30
CA ASP A 202 12.98 14.73 -14.76
C ASP A 202 13.88 15.85 -15.31
N ALA A 203 13.79 17.06 -14.76
CA ALA A 203 14.61 18.21 -15.16
C ALA A 203 16.10 17.99 -14.93
N GLU A 204 16.47 17.24 -13.89
CA GLU A 204 17.85 16.89 -13.57
C GLU A 204 18.31 15.59 -14.24
N ASN A 205 17.44 14.94 -15.02
CA ASN A 205 17.71 13.66 -15.68
C ASN A 205 18.17 12.57 -14.71
N LYS A 206 17.50 12.50 -13.55
CA LYS A 206 17.73 11.51 -12.49
C LYS A 206 16.60 10.50 -12.43
N GLU A 207 16.94 9.23 -12.33
CA GLU A 207 15.95 8.15 -12.25
C GLU A 207 15.35 7.97 -10.85
N VAL A 208 16.12 8.25 -9.80
CA VAL A 208 15.73 8.04 -8.40
C VAL A 208 16.27 9.16 -7.53
N GLY A 209 15.49 9.58 -6.55
CA GLY A 209 15.90 10.47 -5.47
C GLY A 209 15.63 9.87 -4.11
N ILE A 210 16.47 10.17 -3.13
CA ILE A 210 16.20 9.83 -1.73
C ILE A 210 15.54 11.06 -1.10
N VAL A 211 14.34 10.87 -0.55
CA VAL A 211 13.58 11.95 0.09
C VAL A 211 14.22 12.29 1.43
N GLU A 212 14.64 13.55 1.59
CA GLU A 212 15.18 14.08 2.85
C GLU A 212 14.12 14.82 3.68
N GLY A 213 13.03 15.23 3.04
CA GLY A 213 11.93 15.92 3.69
C GLY A 213 10.81 16.24 2.72
N VAL A 214 9.62 16.50 3.26
CA VAL A 214 8.45 16.94 2.51
C VAL A 214 8.11 18.36 2.96
N CYS A 215 8.11 19.29 2.00
CA CYS A 215 7.69 20.67 2.26
C CYS A 215 6.17 20.73 2.23
N GLY A 216 5.56 20.70 3.39
CA GLY A 216 4.17 20.98 3.69
C GLY A 216 3.09 20.63 2.63
N MET A 217 2.04 20.04 3.09
CA MET A 217 0.79 19.94 2.33
C MET A 217 -0.24 20.91 2.91
#